data_e104626a5f73d68748ec8b4e37cd020f
#
_entry.id   e104626a5f73d68748ec8b4e37cd020f
#
_cell.length_a   1.000
_cell.length_b   1.000
_cell.length_c   1.000
_cell.angle_alpha   90.00
_cell.angle_beta   90.00
_cell.angle_gamma   90.00
#
_symmetry.space_group_name_H-M   'P 1'
#
loop_
_entity.id
_entity.type
_entity.pdbx_description
1 polymer ?
#
loop_
_entity_poly.entity_id
_entity_poly.type
_entity_poly.pdbx_seq_one_letter_code
_entity_poly.pdbx_strand_id
1 'polypeptide(L)'
;MNNLFSRKAFALLALICFGFAAMQATFVGGRTDFRDESIYFVITTRFYDGDPGNNAQCWDAPASMHGDPAWRGDFKGLIEKLDYIKALGFTAIWVTPVVENASGFDYHGYHASNFSKVDHRYESEDVSFQTLINEAHKRGMKIVLDIVLNHTGNFGEENLCKQFSRDWSANQYLIDACMTPFTQKDGGKLPDDYTDLIPGMQYDSRLALMKNTDKKNHDSHNYWHHFGQFNWDDNTRWYAQIAGDCVDLNTENPATAEYLIRCYGSFIKMGVDGFRIDTGGHIPRLTFNKMFVPRFLDIAEQYKHMRGGTPFFMYTEVCARFQGSVTYRNQPCLSPYFYTWKENKEYAWNYDSTYWDTKEVYEQTSLASLDNIASCEQQYADNSHETASAMPTSANALLKGNDYHTPDVSMASGLSIIDFPLHYSFHDIASVWNTAIEGDKYYNAATYNVVYVDSHDYGPGPNDGQRFNEGTAQWAENLDFMFTFRGIPCLYYGSEIEFRKGAVIDKG
;
A
#
# COMPACT_ATOMS: atom_id res chain seq x y z
N MET A 1 42.26 49.72 17.53
CA MET A 1 41.01 49.57 16.74
C MET A 1 40.90 48.25 15.97
N ASN A 2 41.95 47.50 15.79
CA ASN A 2 41.94 46.26 14.95
C ASN A 2 41.44 44.95 15.61
N ASN A 3 41.24 44.96 16.94
CA ASN A 3 40.81 43.73 17.65
C ASN A 3 39.28 43.60 17.87
N LEU A 4 38.53 44.67 17.63
CA LEU A 4 37.06 44.63 17.78
C LEU A 4 36.33 44.15 16.51
N PHE A 5 36.96 44.39 15.32
CA PHE A 5 36.40 43.92 14.04
C PHE A 5 36.57 42.43 13.87
N SER A 6 37.68 41.83 14.31
CA SER A 6 37.90 40.39 14.22
C SER A 6 36.95 39.57 15.10
N ARG A 7 36.64 40.05 16.28
CA ARG A 7 35.70 39.35 17.21
C ARG A 7 34.26 39.40 16.76
N LYS A 8 33.83 40.53 16.14
CA LYS A 8 32.46 40.61 15.58
C LYS A 8 32.29 39.81 14.31
N ALA A 9 33.31 39.73 13.47
CA ALA A 9 33.31 38.87 12.27
C ALA A 9 33.30 37.39 12.64
N PHE A 10 34.06 36.98 13.67
CA PHE A 10 34.07 35.60 14.15
C PHE A 10 32.75 35.19 14.83
N ALA A 11 32.15 36.11 15.60
CA ALA A 11 30.83 35.87 16.22
C ALA A 11 29.71 35.78 15.17
N LEU A 12 29.78 36.60 14.11
CA LEU A 12 28.80 36.55 13.01
C LEU A 12 28.97 35.28 12.17
N LEU A 13 30.21 34.85 11.89
CA LEU A 13 30.49 33.60 11.21
C LEU A 13 30.06 32.36 12.02
N ALA A 14 30.29 32.38 13.33
CA ALA A 14 29.85 31.35 14.24
C ALA A 14 28.30 31.29 14.35
N LEU A 15 27.60 32.44 14.37
CA LEU A 15 26.15 32.47 14.34
C LEU A 15 25.58 31.97 13.01
N ILE A 16 26.21 32.30 11.90
CA ILE A 16 25.81 31.80 10.58
C ILE A 16 26.06 30.29 10.49
N CYS A 17 27.21 29.79 10.96
CA CYS A 17 27.48 28.34 10.97
C CYS A 17 26.58 27.57 11.93
N PHE A 18 26.24 28.13 13.11
CA PHE A 18 25.27 27.55 14.02
C PHE A 18 23.83 27.61 13.45
N GLY A 19 23.48 28.70 12.76
CA GLY A 19 22.19 28.81 12.06
C GLY A 19 22.05 27.80 10.93
N PHE A 20 23.09 27.59 10.13
CA PHE A 20 23.09 26.57 9.07
C PHE A 20 23.10 25.14 9.64
N ALA A 21 23.84 24.87 10.71
CA ALA A 21 23.82 23.55 11.34
C ALA A 21 22.45 23.26 12.00
N ALA A 22 21.81 24.27 12.60
CA ALA A 22 20.47 24.15 13.15
C ALA A 22 19.40 24.02 12.05
N MET A 23 19.53 24.70 10.90
CA MET A 23 18.67 24.52 9.74
C MET A 23 18.85 23.14 9.11
N GLN A 24 20.07 22.61 9.00
CA GLN A 24 20.31 21.26 8.50
C GLN A 24 19.73 20.19 9.44
N ALA A 25 19.82 20.37 10.76
CA ALA A 25 19.22 19.46 11.74
C ALA A 25 17.68 19.52 11.74
N THR A 26 17.09 20.68 11.44
CA THR A 26 15.64 20.84 11.26
C THR A 26 15.13 20.36 9.90
N PHE A 27 15.98 20.28 8.90
CA PHE A 27 15.59 19.82 7.57
C PHE A 27 15.48 18.29 7.48
N VAL A 28 16.16 17.55 8.32
CA VAL A 28 16.13 16.09 8.38
C VAL A 28 15.71 15.68 9.81
N GLY A 29 14.47 15.24 10.00
CA GLY A 29 14.02 14.62 11.24
C GLY A 29 13.02 15.38 12.10
N GLY A 30 12.74 16.67 11.82
CA GLY A 30 11.70 17.45 12.51
C GLY A 30 10.48 17.77 11.63
N ARG A 31 10.36 17.14 10.48
CA ARG A 31 9.26 17.39 9.56
C ARG A 31 7.98 16.73 10.07
N THR A 32 6.95 17.54 10.22
CA THR A 32 5.62 17.12 10.71
C THR A 32 4.58 17.03 9.61
N ASP A 33 4.90 17.53 8.41
CA ASP A 33 4.04 17.44 7.23
C ASP A 33 4.67 16.45 6.23
N PHE A 34 3.92 15.45 5.82
CA PHE A 34 4.45 14.43 4.92
C PHE A 34 4.70 14.96 3.49
N ARG A 35 4.15 16.14 3.16
CA ARG A 35 4.47 16.86 1.91
C ARG A 35 5.91 17.36 1.83
N ASP A 36 6.61 17.40 2.96
CA ASP A 36 8.03 17.74 3.04
C ASP A 36 8.93 16.52 2.79
N GLU A 37 8.35 15.34 2.54
CA GLU A 37 9.08 14.11 2.29
C GLU A 37 9.29 13.87 0.79
N SER A 38 10.33 13.13 0.49
CA SER A 38 10.59 12.49 -0.80
C SER A 38 10.79 10.99 -0.55
N ILE A 39 10.11 10.16 -1.33
CA ILE A 39 10.05 8.72 -1.12
C ILE A 39 11.00 8.01 -2.09
N TYR A 40 11.84 7.12 -1.56
CA TYR A 40 12.59 6.15 -2.36
C TYR A 40 11.92 4.79 -2.23
N PHE A 41 11.42 4.25 -3.33
CA PHE A 41 10.69 3.00 -3.35
C PHE A 41 11.59 1.84 -3.73
N VAL A 42 11.60 0.78 -2.93
CA VAL A 42 12.41 -0.42 -3.15
C VAL A 42 11.57 -1.70 -3.12
N ILE A 43 11.92 -2.64 -4.01
CA ILE A 43 11.57 -4.05 -3.79
C ILE A 43 12.69 -4.64 -2.94
N THR A 44 12.40 -4.90 -1.68
CA THR A 44 13.40 -5.27 -0.68
C THR A 44 14.25 -6.45 -1.13
N THR A 45 13.61 -7.51 -1.63
CA THR A 45 14.29 -8.74 -2.09
C THR A 45 15.20 -8.56 -3.32
N ARG A 46 15.10 -7.42 -4.00
CA ARG A 46 15.83 -7.11 -5.24
C ARG A 46 16.81 -5.96 -5.09
N PHE A 47 16.82 -5.28 -3.94
CA PHE A 47 17.58 -4.06 -3.78
C PHE A 47 19.03 -4.32 -3.42
N TYR A 48 19.29 -4.95 -2.27
CA TYR A 48 20.65 -5.27 -1.84
C TYR A 48 20.68 -6.43 -0.86
N ASP A 49 21.54 -7.40 -1.11
CA ASP A 49 21.78 -8.60 -0.31
C ASP A 49 22.81 -8.28 0.78
N GLY A 50 22.39 -8.15 2.01
CA GLY A 50 23.23 -7.88 3.16
C GLY A 50 23.62 -9.13 3.94
N ASP A 51 22.86 -10.22 3.78
CA ASP A 51 23.10 -11.50 4.42
C ASP A 51 22.86 -12.67 3.45
N PRO A 52 23.86 -13.08 2.68
CA PRO A 52 23.71 -14.22 1.79
C PRO A 52 23.29 -15.53 2.47
N GLY A 53 23.32 -15.58 3.80
CA GLY A 53 22.90 -16.75 4.57
C GLY A 53 21.40 -16.94 4.67
N ASN A 54 20.60 -15.89 4.45
CA ASN A 54 19.14 -15.96 4.47
C ASN A 54 18.51 -16.06 3.07
N ASN A 55 19.30 -16.09 2.00
CA ASN A 55 18.83 -16.18 0.64
C ASN A 55 17.97 -17.43 0.41
N ALA A 56 16.78 -17.25 -0.16
CA ALA A 56 15.85 -18.33 -0.43
C ALA A 56 15.64 -18.52 -1.92
N GLN A 57 15.64 -19.78 -2.37
CA GLN A 57 15.26 -20.13 -3.73
C GLN A 57 13.74 -20.15 -3.87
N CYS A 58 13.23 -19.57 -4.93
CA CYS A 58 11.82 -19.68 -5.27
C CYS A 58 11.56 -21.04 -5.92
N TRP A 59 11.19 -22.00 -5.11
CA TRP A 59 10.97 -23.39 -5.50
C TRP A 59 9.77 -23.62 -6.43
N ASP A 60 8.88 -22.65 -6.51
CA ASP A 60 7.60 -22.71 -7.20
C ASP A 60 7.45 -21.66 -8.32
N ALA A 61 8.54 -21.04 -8.73
CA ALA A 61 8.53 -20.07 -9.83
C ALA A 61 8.03 -20.71 -11.15
N PRO A 62 7.14 -20.03 -11.90
CA PRO A 62 6.68 -20.54 -13.17
C PRO A 62 7.80 -20.57 -14.21
N ALA A 63 7.77 -21.56 -15.10
CA ALA A 63 8.77 -21.71 -16.18
C ALA A 63 8.84 -20.49 -17.12
N SER A 64 7.78 -19.69 -17.19
CA SER A 64 7.72 -18.46 -17.97
C SER A 64 8.42 -17.27 -17.32
N MET A 65 8.84 -17.41 -16.07
CA MET A 65 9.54 -16.33 -15.35
C MET A 65 10.91 -16.08 -15.97
N HIS A 66 11.20 -14.81 -16.19
CA HIS A 66 12.50 -14.34 -16.66
C HIS A 66 13.25 -13.66 -15.51
N GLY A 67 14.54 -13.92 -15.41
CA GLY A 67 15.40 -13.37 -14.38
C GLY A 67 15.65 -14.34 -13.22
N ASP A 68 16.16 -13.82 -12.11
CA ASP A 68 16.48 -14.60 -10.93
C ASP A 68 15.30 -14.54 -9.93
N PRO A 69 14.56 -15.63 -9.71
CA PRO A 69 13.42 -15.64 -8.81
C PRO A 69 13.80 -15.68 -7.32
N ALA A 70 15.07 -15.86 -6.97
CA ALA A 70 15.49 -16.01 -5.58
C ALA A 70 15.27 -14.74 -4.76
N TRP A 71 14.91 -14.91 -3.51
CA TRP A 71 14.96 -13.85 -2.50
C TRP A 71 16.42 -13.62 -2.11
N ARG A 72 16.92 -12.41 -2.30
CA ARG A 72 18.31 -12.05 -2.00
C ARG A 72 18.44 -10.81 -1.14
N GLY A 73 17.71 -9.75 -1.45
CA GLY A 73 17.71 -8.54 -0.66
C GLY A 73 16.96 -8.72 0.65
N ASP A 74 17.45 -8.05 1.68
CA ASP A 74 16.98 -8.17 3.06
C ASP A 74 17.08 -6.83 3.82
N PHE A 75 16.63 -6.82 5.08
CA PHE A 75 16.68 -5.61 5.91
C PHE A 75 18.11 -5.18 6.21
N LYS A 76 19.05 -6.11 6.32
CA LYS A 76 20.46 -5.81 6.56
C LYS A 76 21.05 -5.06 5.37
N GLY A 77 20.78 -5.55 4.16
CA GLY A 77 21.19 -4.89 2.94
C GLY A 77 20.56 -3.51 2.77
N LEU A 78 19.29 -3.37 3.10
CA LEU A 78 18.62 -2.08 3.05
C LEU A 78 19.24 -1.10 4.06
N ILE A 79 19.55 -1.55 5.30
CA ILE A 79 20.24 -0.72 6.31
C ILE A 79 21.61 -0.26 5.80
N GLU A 80 22.38 -1.12 5.16
CA GLU A 80 23.69 -0.76 4.59
C GLU A 80 23.58 0.32 3.49
N LYS A 81 22.42 0.48 2.87
CA LYS A 81 22.16 1.46 1.80
C LYS A 81 21.38 2.71 2.26
N LEU A 82 21.01 2.82 3.54
CA LEU A 82 20.28 4.00 4.04
C LEU A 82 21.06 5.31 3.80
N ASP A 83 22.38 5.29 4.00
CA ASP A 83 23.20 6.48 3.79
C ASP A 83 23.34 6.86 2.30
N TYR A 84 23.32 5.88 1.40
CA TYR A 84 23.22 6.12 -0.03
C TYR A 84 21.89 6.79 -0.39
N ILE A 85 20.77 6.22 0.05
CA ILE A 85 19.43 6.77 -0.22
C ILE A 85 19.31 8.20 0.33
N LYS A 86 19.82 8.42 1.55
CA LYS A 86 19.86 9.75 2.16
C LYS A 86 20.71 10.74 1.39
N ALA A 87 21.86 10.30 0.88
CA ALA A 87 22.76 11.14 0.08
C ALA A 87 22.14 11.58 -1.26
N LEU A 88 21.21 10.80 -1.81
CA LEU A 88 20.40 11.17 -2.97
C LEU A 88 19.36 12.27 -2.63
N GLY A 89 19.12 12.55 -1.35
CA GLY A 89 18.14 13.55 -0.90
C GLY A 89 16.79 12.99 -0.47
N PHE A 90 16.63 11.67 -0.48
CA PHE A 90 15.38 11.03 -0.05
C PHE A 90 15.27 10.99 1.48
N THR A 91 14.06 11.14 1.96
CA THR A 91 13.74 11.32 3.37
C THR A 91 12.75 10.28 3.91
N ALA A 92 12.16 9.50 3.03
CA ALA A 92 11.31 8.36 3.34
C ALA A 92 11.63 7.18 2.40
N ILE A 93 11.40 5.97 2.89
CA ILE A 93 11.59 4.75 2.11
C ILE A 93 10.26 4.00 2.10
N TRP A 94 9.74 3.70 0.92
CA TRP A 94 8.64 2.76 0.75
C TRP A 94 9.24 1.37 0.54
N VAL A 95 8.95 0.46 1.47
CA VAL A 95 9.34 -0.95 1.42
C VAL A 95 8.14 -1.79 1.01
N THR A 96 8.36 -2.77 0.13
CA THR A 96 7.35 -3.76 -0.25
C THR A 96 6.83 -4.51 0.98
N PRO A 97 5.67 -5.21 0.91
CA PRO A 97 5.10 -5.89 2.08
C PRO A 97 6.09 -6.85 2.73
N VAL A 98 6.12 -6.84 4.05
CA VAL A 98 7.09 -7.61 4.85
C VAL A 98 6.47 -8.82 5.55
N VAL A 99 5.16 -9.02 5.41
CA VAL A 99 4.46 -10.13 6.06
C VAL A 99 4.80 -11.47 5.43
N GLU A 100 4.62 -12.57 6.18
CA GLU A 100 4.93 -13.92 5.74
C GLU A 100 4.13 -14.30 4.49
N ASN A 101 4.83 -14.74 3.44
CA ASN A 101 4.24 -15.15 2.17
C ASN A 101 4.18 -16.67 2.04
N ALA A 102 3.15 -17.14 1.31
CA ALA A 102 2.84 -18.55 1.17
C ALA A 102 3.86 -19.32 0.31
N SER A 103 4.53 -18.65 -0.61
CA SER A 103 5.41 -19.31 -1.58
C SER A 103 6.79 -18.66 -1.68
N GLY A 104 7.74 -19.39 -2.22
CA GLY A 104 9.07 -18.88 -2.52
C GLY A 104 9.08 -17.92 -3.71
N PHE A 105 8.11 -18.04 -4.62
CA PHE A 105 7.98 -17.19 -5.80
C PHE A 105 7.55 -15.76 -5.47
N ASP A 106 6.86 -15.56 -4.36
CA ASP A 106 6.26 -14.28 -3.99
C ASP A 106 7.28 -13.30 -3.38
N TYR A 107 8.40 -13.12 -4.07
CA TYR A 107 9.50 -12.23 -3.67
C TYR A 107 9.09 -10.76 -3.50
N HIS A 108 7.98 -10.37 -4.07
CA HIS A 108 7.43 -9.02 -3.97
C HIS A 108 6.63 -8.76 -2.68
N GLY A 109 6.22 -9.82 -1.96
CA GLY A 109 5.57 -9.72 -0.67
C GLY A 109 4.04 -9.56 -0.70
N TYR A 110 3.39 -9.58 -1.87
CA TYR A 110 1.95 -9.31 -1.99
C TYR A 110 1.05 -10.53 -1.78
N HIS A 111 1.60 -11.71 -1.52
CA HIS A 111 0.84 -12.95 -1.38
C HIS A 111 0.93 -13.48 0.05
N ALA A 112 0.36 -12.73 1.00
CA ALA A 112 0.42 -13.08 2.41
C ALA A 112 -0.25 -14.42 2.74
N SER A 113 0.42 -15.22 3.56
CA SER A 113 -0.14 -16.38 4.26
C SER A 113 -0.33 -16.14 5.75
N ASN A 114 0.33 -15.13 6.30
CA ASN A 114 0.17 -14.73 7.70
C ASN A 114 0.51 -13.26 7.89
N PHE A 115 -0.52 -12.44 8.07
CA PHE A 115 -0.37 -10.99 8.25
C PHE A 115 0.22 -10.60 9.62
N SER A 116 0.27 -11.52 10.57
CA SER A 116 0.73 -11.23 11.94
C SER A 116 2.23 -11.36 12.14
N LYS A 117 2.94 -11.84 11.11
CA LYS A 117 4.40 -12.10 11.19
C LYS A 117 5.15 -11.39 10.08
N VAL A 118 6.36 -10.97 10.40
CA VAL A 118 7.38 -10.63 9.39
C VAL A 118 7.91 -11.92 8.78
N ASP A 119 8.10 -11.92 7.47
CA ASP A 119 8.71 -13.04 6.77
C ASP A 119 10.18 -13.17 7.16
N HIS A 120 10.55 -14.34 7.66
CA HIS A 120 11.88 -14.60 8.16
C HIS A 120 12.99 -14.45 7.11
N ARG A 121 12.65 -14.52 5.84
CA ARG A 121 13.60 -14.34 4.72
C ARG A 121 14.11 -12.91 4.57
N TYR A 122 13.44 -11.93 5.20
CA TYR A 122 13.93 -10.55 5.28
C TYR A 122 14.86 -10.30 6.47
N GLU A 123 14.83 -11.17 7.48
CA GLU A 123 15.52 -10.99 8.75
C GLU A 123 16.84 -11.77 8.81
N SER A 124 17.80 -11.25 9.57
CA SER A 124 19.05 -11.91 9.90
C SER A 124 19.12 -12.14 11.41
N GLU A 125 20.12 -12.90 11.91
CA GLU A 125 20.28 -13.17 13.34
C GLU A 125 20.27 -11.89 14.20
N ASP A 126 20.87 -10.82 13.68
CA ASP A 126 21.06 -9.53 14.36
C ASP A 126 20.17 -8.39 13.82
N VAL A 127 19.39 -8.63 12.76
CA VAL A 127 18.60 -7.59 12.06
C VAL A 127 17.16 -8.03 11.88
N SER A 128 16.25 -7.33 12.56
CA SER A 128 14.81 -7.46 12.42
C SER A 128 14.21 -6.24 11.69
N PHE A 129 12.91 -6.31 11.38
CA PHE A 129 12.19 -5.15 10.85
C PHE A 129 12.23 -3.94 11.81
N GLN A 130 12.17 -4.19 13.14
CA GLN A 130 12.34 -3.12 14.13
C GLN A 130 13.74 -2.47 14.04
N THR A 131 14.77 -3.26 13.75
CA THR A 131 16.13 -2.74 13.55
C THR A 131 16.17 -1.77 12.35
N LEU A 132 15.53 -2.13 11.23
CA LEU A 132 15.43 -1.27 10.04
C LEU A 132 14.73 0.07 10.38
N ILE A 133 13.58 0.04 11.06
CA ILE A 133 12.86 1.25 11.48
C ILE A 133 13.77 2.14 12.33
N ASN A 134 14.43 1.57 13.33
CA ASN A 134 15.30 2.30 14.23
C ASN A 134 16.49 2.94 13.50
N GLU A 135 17.11 2.22 12.56
CA GLU A 135 18.24 2.72 11.78
C GLU A 135 17.85 3.82 10.79
N ALA A 136 16.65 3.72 10.19
CA ALA A 136 16.09 4.78 9.36
C ALA A 136 15.81 6.05 10.22
N HIS A 137 15.15 5.92 11.35
CA HIS A 137 14.83 7.03 12.25
C HIS A 137 16.09 7.73 12.79
N LYS A 138 17.15 6.99 13.15
CA LYS A 138 18.46 7.58 13.53
C LYS A 138 19.03 8.51 12.46
N ARG A 139 18.72 8.24 11.20
CA ARG A 139 19.15 9.04 10.05
C ARG A 139 18.15 10.15 9.68
N GLY A 140 17.05 10.27 10.42
CA GLY A 140 15.94 11.18 10.14
C GLY A 140 15.14 10.79 8.90
N MET A 141 15.13 9.51 8.55
CA MET A 141 14.37 8.94 7.43
C MET A 141 13.13 8.22 7.97
N LYS A 142 12.04 8.27 7.21
CA LYS A 142 10.77 7.62 7.54
C LYS A 142 10.63 6.29 6.81
N ILE A 143 9.88 5.37 7.40
CA ILE A 143 9.50 4.10 6.77
C ILE A 143 8.02 4.14 6.43
N VAL A 144 7.72 3.97 5.14
CA VAL A 144 6.39 3.71 4.62
C VAL A 144 6.31 2.23 4.30
N LEU A 145 5.46 1.52 5.04
CA LEU A 145 5.25 0.10 4.84
C LEU A 145 4.12 -0.12 3.82
N ASP A 146 4.41 -0.93 2.80
CA ASP A 146 3.37 -1.45 1.92
C ASP A 146 2.53 -2.51 2.63
N ILE A 147 1.23 -2.40 2.56
CA ILE A 147 0.30 -3.33 3.18
C ILE A 147 -0.77 -3.78 2.20
N VAL A 148 -1.19 -5.03 2.33
CA VAL A 148 -2.24 -5.62 1.52
C VAL A 148 -3.46 -5.89 2.40
N LEU A 149 -4.59 -5.23 2.10
CA LEU A 149 -5.85 -5.43 2.82
C LEU A 149 -6.84 -6.26 2.01
N ASN A 150 -6.67 -6.29 0.69
CA ASN A 150 -7.64 -6.83 -0.25
C ASN A 150 -7.62 -8.34 -0.36
N HIS A 151 -6.47 -8.98 -0.27
CA HIS A 151 -6.33 -10.40 -0.61
C HIS A 151 -5.25 -11.10 0.20
N THR A 152 -5.31 -12.43 0.17
CA THR A 152 -4.24 -13.34 0.61
C THR A 152 -3.55 -13.96 -0.61
N GLY A 153 -2.45 -14.67 -0.38
CA GLY A 153 -1.81 -15.48 -1.42
C GLY A 153 -2.61 -16.71 -1.82
N ASN A 154 -2.08 -17.48 -2.74
CA ASN A 154 -2.69 -18.68 -3.34
C ASN A 154 -3.32 -19.67 -2.37
N PHE A 155 -2.68 -19.85 -1.23
CA PHE A 155 -3.10 -20.85 -0.24
C PHE A 155 -4.01 -20.30 0.86
N GLY A 156 -4.35 -19.01 0.77
CA GLY A 156 -5.11 -18.32 1.79
C GLY A 156 -4.30 -18.07 3.07
N GLU A 157 -4.94 -17.50 4.07
CA GLU A 157 -4.37 -17.26 5.40
C GLU A 157 -4.72 -18.43 6.32
N GLU A 158 -3.78 -19.31 6.57
CA GLU A 158 -4.00 -20.53 7.36
C GLU A 158 -4.34 -20.26 8.83
N ASN A 159 -3.92 -19.10 9.34
CA ASN A 159 -4.12 -18.73 10.72
C ASN A 159 -5.29 -17.74 10.93
N LEU A 160 -5.99 -17.37 9.86
CA LEU A 160 -7.02 -16.33 9.91
C LEU A 160 -8.04 -16.58 11.01
N CYS A 161 -8.60 -17.78 11.10
CA CYS A 161 -9.57 -18.15 12.12
C CYS A 161 -9.02 -18.06 13.54
N LYS A 162 -7.80 -18.49 13.75
CA LYS A 162 -7.14 -18.48 15.07
C LYS A 162 -6.90 -17.07 15.57
N GLN A 163 -6.72 -16.13 14.68
CA GLN A 163 -6.43 -14.74 15.00
C GLN A 163 -7.67 -13.94 15.39
N PHE A 164 -8.87 -14.43 15.10
CA PHE A 164 -10.10 -13.73 15.45
C PHE A 164 -10.42 -13.81 16.93
N SER A 165 -10.10 -14.91 17.60
CA SER A 165 -10.30 -15.04 19.03
C SER A 165 -9.13 -14.47 19.83
N ARG A 166 -9.44 -13.74 20.91
CA ARG A 166 -8.42 -13.26 21.86
C ARG A 166 -7.77 -14.40 22.63
N ASP A 167 -8.54 -15.45 22.88
CA ASP A 167 -8.09 -16.71 23.45
C ASP A 167 -8.45 -17.85 22.48
N TRP A 168 -7.72 -17.90 21.38
CA TRP A 168 -7.94 -18.91 20.35
C TRP A 168 -7.74 -20.33 20.88
N SER A 169 -6.90 -20.52 21.88
CA SER A 169 -6.64 -21.83 22.47
C SER A 169 -7.89 -22.38 23.20
N ALA A 170 -8.58 -21.52 23.95
CA ALA A 170 -9.85 -21.88 24.60
C ALA A 170 -10.99 -22.04 23.60
N ASN A 171 -10.94 -21.30 22.48
CA ASN A 171 -12.01 -21.26 21.47
C ASN A 171 -11.70 -22.09 20.21
N GLN A 172 -10.72 -23.00 20.26
CA GLN A 172 -10.33 -23.81 19.09
C GLN A 172 -11.50 -24.55 18.46
N TYR A 173 -12.43 -25.05 19.28
CA TYR A 173 -13.61 -25.76 18.80
C TYR A 173 -14.56 -24.89 17.96
N LEU A 174 -14.64 -23.59 18.25
CA LEU A 174 -15.42 -22.64 17.45
C LEU A 174 -14.75 -22.40 16.11
N ILE A 175 -13.43 -22.26 16.13
CA ILE A 175 -12.64 -22.05 14.91
C ILE A 175 -12.78 -23.27 14.00
N ASP A 176 -12.66 -24.47 14.55
CA ASP A 176 -12.78 -25.72 13.78
C ASP A 176 -14.21 -25.93 13.23
N ALA A 177 -15.22 -25.40 13.92
CA ALA A 177 -16.60 -25.49 13.48
C ALA A 177 -16.99 -24.42 12.44
N CYS A 178 -16.31 -23.27 12.49
CA CYS A 178 -16.67 -22.10 11.65
C CYS A 178 -15.92 -22.04 10.33
N MET A 179 -14.71 -22.58 10.31
CA MET A 179 -13.87 -22.44 9.13
C MET A 179 -12.91 -23.60 8.98
N THR A 180 -12.96 -24.24 7.85
CA THR A 180 -11.92 -25.16 7.42
C THR A 180 -10.85 -24.33 6.70
N PRO A 181 -9.58 -24.43 7.10
CA PRO A 181 -8.50 -23.74 6.40
C PRO A 181 -8.56 -23.98 4.90
N PHE A 182 -8.38 -22.91 4.15
CA PHE A 182 -8.50 -22.82 2.72
C PHE A 182 -7.55 -23.76 1.95
N THR A 183 -6.54 -24.24 2.64
CA THR A 183 -5.52 -25.13 2.11
C THR A 183 -5.86 -26.58 2.36
N GLN A 184 -5.46 -27.42 1.47
CA GLN A 184 -5.09 -28.84 1.63
C GLN A 184 -6.09 -29.80 2.30
N LYS A 185 -6.99 -29.40 3.19
CA LYS A 185 -7.80 -30.33 3.97
C LYS A 185 -8.99 -30.93 3.22
N ASP A 186 -9.49 -30.26 2.19
CA ASP A 186 -10.78 -30.58 1.60
C ASP A 186 -10.72 -31.05 0.14
N GLY A 187 -9.85 -31.99 -0.10
CA GLY A 187 -9.63 -32.53 -1.44
C GLY A 187 -8.75 -31.67 -2.33
N GLY A 188 -8.38 -30.49 -1.82
CA GLY A 188 -7.40 -29.66 -2.45
C GLY A 188 -6.02 -29.89 -1.83
N LYS A 189 -5.27 -30.85 -2.33
CA LYS A 189 -3.84 -30.96 -1.97
C LYS A 189 -3.00 -30.83 -3.23
N LEU A 190 -1.80 -30.32 -3.03
CA LEU A 190 -0.79 -30.34 -4.07
C LEU A 190 -0.45 -31.80 -4.42
N PRO A 191 0.00 -32.09 -5.64
CA PRO A 191 0.51 -33.41 -6.00
C PRO A 191 1.58 -33.89 -5.00
N ASP A 192 1.63 -35.18 -4.75
CA ASP A 192 2.61 -35.75 -3.80
C ASP A 192 4.07 -35.52 -4.26
N ASP A 193 4.27 -35.37 -5.57
CA ASP A 193 5.56 -35.06 -6.19
C ASP A 193 5.73 -33.55 -6.51
N TYR A 194 4.94 -32.70 -5.89
CA TYR A 194 4.90 -31.26 -6.21
C TYR A 194 6.28 -30.60 -6.21
N THR A 195 7.11 -30.89 -5.23
CA THR A 195 8.47 -30.33 -5.13
C THR A 195 9.41 -30.80 -6.24
N ASP A 196 9.12 -31.93 -6.85
CA ASP A 196 9.92 -32.50 -7.95
C ASP A 196 9.44 -32.02 -9.33
N LEU A 197 8.29 -31.32 -9.37
CA LEU A 197 7.77 -30.75 -10.61
C LEU A 197 8.63 -29.57 -11.07
N ILE A 198 8.70 -29.39 -12.37
CA ILE A 198 9.29 -28.17 -12.93
C ILE A 198 8.45 -26.93 -12.53
N PRO A 199 9.04 -25.75 -12.39
CA PRO A 199 8.37 -24.55 -11.86
C PRO A 199 7.02 -24.21 -12.51
N GLY A 200 6.90 -24.36 -13.83
CA GLY A 200 5.62 -24.11 -14.53
C GLY A 200 4.51 -25.07 -14.14
N MET A 201 4.84 -26.34 -13.89
CA MET A 201 3.87 -27.32 -13.43
C MET A 201 3.50 -27.13 -11.96
N GLN A 202 4.43 -26.66 -11.14
CA GLN A 202 4.15 -26.25 -9.76
C GLN A 202 3.14 -25.10 -9.73
N TYR A 203 3.37 -24.07 -10.52
CA TYR A 203 2.46 -22.94 -10.65
C TYR A 203 1.07 -23.35 -11.11
N ASP A 204 0.97 -24.18 -12.17
CA ASP A 204 -0.30 -24.70 -12.67
C ASP A 204 -1.02 -25.55 -11.61
N SER A 205 -0.29 -26.32 -10.83
CA SER A 205 -0.84 -27.14 -9.74
C SER A 205 -1.44 -26.27 -8.65
N ARG A 206 -0.80 -25.17 -8.27
CA ARG A 206 -1.34 -24.21 -7.30
C ARG A 206 -2.61 -23.53 -7.80
N LEU A 207 -2.61 -23.07 -9.05
CA LEU A 207 -3.81 -22.49 -9.66
C LEU A 207 -4.97 -23.48 -9.74
N ALA A 208 -4.68 -24.73 -10.05
CA ALA A 208 -5.69 -25.79 -10.09
C ALA A 208 -6.27 -26.06 -8.70
N LEU A 209 -5.42 -26.08 -7.67
CA LEU A 209 -5.83 -26.24 -6.29
C LEU A 209 -6.83 -25.16 -5.87
N MET A 210 -6.51 -23.89 -6.14
CA MET A 210 -7.40 -22.78 -5.84
C MET A 210 -8.76 -22.87 -6.50
N LYS A 211 -8.78 -23.23 -7.80
CA LYS A 211 -10.02 -23.35 -8.57
C LYS A 211 -10.90 -24.50 -8.10
N ASN A 212 -10.29 -25.58 -7.63
CA ASN A 212 -10.98 -26.80 -7.24
C ASN A 212 -11.48 -26.78 -5.79
N THR A 213 -11.02 -25.86 -4.97
CA THR A 213 -11.47 -25.75 -3.59
C THR A 213 -12.84 -25.07 -3.55
N ASP A 214 -13.86 -25.77 -3.05
CA ASP A 214 -15.17 -25.18 -2.82
C ASP A 214 -15.17 -24.34 -1.54
N LYS A 215 -14.84 -23.11 -1.72
CA LYS A 215 -14.52 -22.16 -0.69
C LYS A 215 -15.76 -21.75 0.10
N LYS A 216 -16.88 -21.59 -0.58
CA LYS A 216 -18.13 -21.16 0.05
C LYS A 216 -18.66 -22.17 1.06
N ASN A 217 -18.48 -23.46 0.82
CA ASN A 217 -18.88 -24.50 1.76
C ASN A 217 -17.93 -24.66 2.93
N HIS A 218 -16.69 -24.19 2.79
CA HIS A 218 -15.65 -24.26 3.81
C HIS A 218 -15.45 -22.95 4.57
N ASP A 219 -16.04 -21.86 4.11
CA ASP A 219 -16.07 -20.56 4.76
C ASP A 219 -17.49 -20.15 5.08
N SER A 220 -18.08 -20.78 6.09
CA SER A 220 -19.47 -20.53 6.48
C SER A 220 -19.71 -19.14 7.04
N HIS A 221 -18.64 -18.40 7.38
CA HIS A 221 -18.70 -17.05 7.97
C HIS A 221 -18.34 -15.95 6.99
N ASN A 222 -18.08 -16.30 5.73
CA ASN A 222 -17.74 -15.35 4.67
C ASN A 222 -16.55 -14.43 5.03
N TYR A 223 -15.44 -15.01 5.46
CA TYR A 223 -14.20 -14.27 5.67
C TYR A 223 -13.52 -13.89 4.36
N TRP A 224 -13.83 -14.63 3.27
CA TRP A 224 -13.55 -14.26 1.90
C TRP A 224 -14.84 -14.01 1.13
N HIS A 225 -14.78 -13.21 0.07
CA HIS A 225 -15.98 -12.89 -0.71
C HIS A 225 -16.51 -14.06 -1.54
N HIS A 226 -15.66 -14.95 -2.04
CA HIS A 226 -16.01 -16.08 -2.91
C HIS A 226 -16.83 -15.66 -4.14
N PHE A 227 -16.65 -14.43 -4.57
CA PHE A 227 -17.34 -13.92 -5.74
C PHE A 227 -16.68 -14.43 -7.01
N GLY A 228 -17.42 -14.42 -8.12
CA GLY A 228 -16.97 -14.96 -9.38
C GLY A 228 -15.90 -14.13 -10.08
N GLN A 229 -16.10 -13.91 -11.36
CA GLN A 229 -15.10 -13.28 -12.19
C GLN A 229 -15.05 -11.75 -11.97
N PHE A 230 -13.85 -11.24 -11.88
CA PHE A 230 -13.53 -9.83 -11.78
C PHE A 230 -13.84 -9.09 -13.11
N ASN A 231 -14.37 -7.87 -12.97
CA ASN A 231 -14.56 -6.94 -14.08
C ASN A 231 -14.14 -5.53 -13.65
N TRP A 232 -13.33 -4.88 -14.45
CA TRP A 232 -12.85 -3.53 -14.19
C TRP A 232 -13.95 -2.46 -14.20
N ASP A 233 -15.03 -2.68 -14.93
CA ASP A 233 -16.04 -1.68 -15.23
C ASP A 233 -17.27 -1.74 -14.33
N ASP A 234 -17.27 -2.60 -13.32
CA ASP A 234 -18.38 -2.72 -12.38
C ASP A 234 -17.92 -3.00 -10.93
N ASN A 235 -18.87 -3.16 -10.03
CA ASN A 235 -18.63 -3.38 -8.61
C ASN A 235 -18.02 -4.75 -8.29
N THR A 236 -17.95 -5.67 -9.23
CA THR A 236 -17.27 -6.96 -9.02
C THR A 236 -15.80 -6.78 -8.70
N ARG A 237 -15.20 -5.65 -9.08
CA ARG A 237 -13.83 -5.34 -8.70
C ARG A 237 -13.61 -5.22 -7.18
N TRP A 238 -14.68 -5.06 -6.38
CA TRP A 238 -14.58 -5.05 -4.92
C TRP A 238 -14.72 -6.41 -4.27
N TYR A 239 -15.26 -7.40 -4.99
CA TYR A 239 -15.70 -8.65 -4.39
C TYR A 239 -15.15 -9.89 -5.12
N ALA A 240 -14.41 -9.71 -6.20
CA ALA A 240 -13.87 -10.78 -6.99
C ALA A 240 -12.33 -10.76 -7.00
N GLN A 241 -11.76 -11.94 -7.15
CA GLN A 241 -10.30 -12.07 -7.21
C GLN A 241 -9.70 -11.24 -8.34
N ILE A 242 -8.76 -10.38 -8.01
CA ILE A 242 -8.03 -9.55 -8.98
C ILE A 242 -7.15 -10.39 -9.90
N ALA A 243 -6.59 -11.49 -9.39
CA ALA A 243 -5.78 -12.43 -10.13
C ALA A 243 -6.03 -13.86 -9.63
N GLY A 244 -5.57 -14.85 -10.38
CA GLY A 244 -5.77 -16.27 -10.03
C GLY A 244 -5.09 -16.70 -8.73
N ASP A 245 -4.13 -15.94 -8.27
CA ASP A 245 -3.31 -16.17 -7.09
C ASP A 245 -3.58 -15.18 -5.93
N CYS A 246 -4.57 -14.31 -6.07
CA CYS A 246 -4.97 -13.34 -5.05
C CYS A 246 -6.38 -13.67 -4.52
N VAL A 247 -6.47 -14.33 -3.37
CA VAL A 247 -7.75 -14.73 -2.78
C VAL A 247 -8.38 -13.55 -2.07
N ASP A 248 -9.54 -13.12 -2.55
CA ASP A 248 -10.19 -11.88 -2.15
C ASP A 248 -10.79 -11.95 -0.74
N LEU A 249 -10.31 -11.10 0.16
CA LEU A 249 -10.77 -11.01 1.54
C LEU A 249 -12.06 -10.19 1.64
N ASN A 250 -13.01 -10.67 2.43
CA ASN A 250 -14.23 -9.91 2.72
C ASN A 250 -13.94 -8.83 3.78
N THR A 251 -13.49 -7.68 3.31
CA THR A 251 -13.16 -6.52 4.16
C THR A 251 -14.38 -5.87 4.80
N GLU A 252 -15.59 -6.15 4.33
CA GLU A 252 -16.86 -5.72 4.89
C GLU A 252 -17.30 -6.63 6.05
N ASN A 253 -16.66 -7.80 6.21
CA ASN A 253 -16.83 -8.63 7.39
C ASN A 253 -16.05 -8.02 8.57
N PRO A 254 -16.74 -7.64 9.67
CA PRO A 254 -16.08 -7.00 10.81
C PRO A 254 -14.94 -7.83 11.41
N ALA A 255 -15.06 -9.16 11.39
CA ALA A 255 -14.01 -10.04 11.90
C ALA A 255 -12.76 -9.98 11.04
N THR A 256 -12.88 -10.06 9.71
CA THR A 256 -11.77 -9.94 8.77
C THR A 256 -11.09 -8.58 8.89
N ALA A 257 -11.88 -7.50 8.87
CA ALA A 257 -11.34 -6.15 8.97
C ALA A 257 -10.57 -5.93 10.28
N GLU A 258 -11.12 -6.35 11.42
CA GLU A 258 -10.45 -6.21 12.72
C GLU A 258 -9.19 -7.06 12.83
N TYR A 259 -9.17 -8.25 12.24
CA TYR A 259 -7.97 -9.07 12.17
C TYR A 259 -6.84 -8.31 11.44
N LEU A 260 -7.12 -7.76 10.26
CA LEU A 260 -6.16 -6.97 9.50
C LEU A 260 -5.71 -5.72 10.27
N ILE A 261 -6.65 -5.02 10.92
CA ILE A 261 -6.33 -3.84 11.76
C ILE A 261 -5.38 -4.23 12.90
N ARG A 262 -5.59 -5.35 13.56
CA ARG A 262 -4.69 -5.81 14.63
C ARG A 262 -3.31 -6.17 14.11
N CYS A 263 -3.24 -6.89 12.99
CA CYS A 263 -1.98 -7.28 12.39
C CYS A 263 -1.17 -6.05 11.95
N TYR A 264 -1.73 -5.21 11.11
CA TYR A 264 -1.03 -4.03 10.61
C TYR A 264 -0.88 -2.94 11.67
N GLY A 265 -1.80 -2.85 12.62
CA GLY A 265 -1.66 -2.00 13.80
C GLY A 265 -0.41 -2.32 14.63
N SER A 266 0.07 -3.55 14.61
CA SER A 266 1.33 -3.90 15.29
C SER A 266 2.54 -3.20 14.67
N PHE A 267 2.56 -3.01 13.35
CA PHE A 267 3.62 -2.26 12.67
C PHE A 267 3.59 -0.75 12.98
N ILE A 268 2.39 -0.19 13.14
CA ILE A 268 2.25 1.19 13.64
C ILE A 268 2.86 1.32 15.03
N LYS A 269 2.64 0.35 15.92
CA LYS A 269 3.22 0.30 17.27
C LYS A 269 4.74 0.14 17.25
N MET A 270 5.30 -0.48 16.22
CA MET A 270 6.76 -0.57 16.01
C MET A 270 7.38 0.77 15.59
N GLY A 271 6.58 1.72 15.10
CA GLY A 271 7.06 3.05 14.69
C GLY A 271 7.09 3.28 13.18
N VAL A 272 6.42 2.46 12.37
CA VAL A 272 6.23 2.75 10.94
C VAL A 272 5.55 4.10 10.78
N ASP A 273 6.03 4.93 9.85
CA ASP A 273 5.60 6.33 9.68
C ASP A 273 4.39 6.48 8.78
N GLY A 274 4.12 5.50 7.94
CA GLY A 274 2.98 5.51 7.04
C GLY A 274 2.71 4.17 6.40
N PHE A 275 1.54 4.06 5.76
CA PHE A 275 1.19 2.92 4.92
C PHE A 275 0.98 3.34 3.46
N ARG A 276 1.55 2.58 2.57
CA ARG A 276 1.03 2.44 1.20
C ARG A 276 0.08 1.25 1.22
N ILE A 277 -1.14 1.44 0.80
CA ILE A 277 -2.15 0.39 0.79
C ILE A 277 -2.33 -0.10 -0.63
N ASP A 278 -1.95 -1.35 -0.82
CA ASP A 278 -2.07 -2.04 -2.10
C ASP A 278 -3.52 -2.23 -2.52
N THR A 279 -3.79 -2.24 -3.83
CA THR A 279 -5.10 -2.58 -4.41
C THR A 279 -6.31 -1.89 -3.76
N GLY A 280 -6.15 -0.66 -3.28
CA GLY A 280 -7.24 0.07 -2.62
C GLY A 280 -8.45 0.33 -3.50
N GLY A 281 -8.28 0.37 -4.81
CA GLY A 281 -9.39 0.44 -5.76
C GLY A 281 -10.27 -0.82 -5.78
N HIS A 282 -9.85 -1.90 -5.12
CA HIS A 282 -10.56 -3.17 -4.98
C HIS A 282 -11.26 -3.32 -3.63
N ILE A 283 -11.25 -2.30 -2.81
CA ILE A 283 -11.97 -2.20 -1.54
C ILE A 283 -12.95 -1.04 -1.63
N PRO A 284 -14.19 -1.19 -1.19
CA PRO A 284 -15.15 -0.08 -1.18
C PRO A 284 -14.63 1.10 -0.35
N ARG A 285 -14.83 2.32 -0.84
CA ARG A 285 -14.45 3.55 -0.12
C ARG A 285 -15.07 3.60 1.29
N LEU A 286 -16.31 3.16 1.43
CA LEU A 286 -16.99 3.17 2.72
C LEU A 286 -16.29 2.29 3.75
N THR A 287 -15.77 1.14 3.33
CA THR A 287 -14.98 0.25 4.20
C THR A 287 -13.73 0.95 4.73
N PHE A 288 -13.01 1.69 3.89
CA PHE A 288 -11.90 2.51 4.35
C PHE A 288 -12.33 3.54 5.40
N ASN A 289 -13.39 4.29 5.11
CA ASN A 289 -13.83 5.39 5.95
C ASN A 289 -14.49 4.93 7.27
N LYS A 290 -15.08 3.72 7.29
CA LYS A 290 -15.72 3.15 8.49
C LYS A 290 -14.80 2.28 9.33
N MET A 291 -13.82 1.61 8.71
CA MET A 291 -12.97 0.63 9.39
C MET A 291 -11.50 1.02 9.43
N PHE A 292 -10.81 0.97 8.30
CA PHE A 292 -9.36 0.99 8.29
C PHE A 292 -8.76 2.33 8.68
N VAL A 293 -9.23 3.40 8.04
CA VAL A 293 -8.62 4.73 8.23
C VAL A 293 -8.77 5.22 9.68
N PRO A 294 -9.99 5.28 10.28
CA PRO A 294 -10.11 5.77 11.64
C PRO A 294 -9.35 4.90 12.64
N ARG A 295 -9.36 3.59 12.48
CA ARG A 295 -8.70 2.66 13.40
C ARG A 295 -7.17 2.75 13.32
N PHE A 296 -6.60 2.85 12.13
CA PHE A 296 -5.17 3.06 11.97
C PHE A 296 -4.72 4.41 12.52
N LEU A 297 -5.48 5.47 12.29
CA LEU A 297 -5.19 6.80 12.86
C LEU A 297 -5.27 6.80 14.39
N ASP A 298 -6.25 6.12 14.99
CA ASP A 298 -6.36 5.98 16.45
C ASP A 298 -5.14 5.26 17.05
N ILE A 299 -4.71 4.15 16.44
CA ILE A 299 -3.51 3.44 16.87
C ILE A 299 -2.28 4.32 16.69
N ALA A 300 -2.20 5.01 15.57
CA ALA A 300 -1.08 5.89 15.25
C ALA A 300 -0.97 7.07 16.23
N GLU A 301 -2.08 7.66 16.65
CA GLU A 301 -2.07 8.73 17.66
C GLU A 301 -1.63 8.20 19.04
N GLN A 302 -2.12 7.03 19.46
CA GLN A 302 -1.70 6.41 20.72
C GLN A 302 -0.19 6.11 20.76
N TYR A 303 0.40 5.75 19.63
CA TYR A 303 1.81 5.35 19.50
C TYR A 303 2.67 6.37 18.76
N LYS A 304 2.23 7.62 18.64
CA LYS A 304 2.98 8.65 17.91
C LYS A 304 4.37 8.92 18.44
N HIS A 305 4.61 8.66 19.71
CA HIS A 305 5.93 8.79 20.33
C HIS A 305 6.98 7.88 19.68
N MET A 306 6.57 6.75 19.09
CA MET A 306 7.45 5.85 18.35
C MET A 306 7.97 6.47 17.06
N ARG A 307 7.28 7.48 16.54
CA ARG A 307 7.64 8.27 15.35
C ARG A 307 8.14 9.69 15.68
N GLY A 308 8.62 9.89 16.90
CA GLY A 308 9.07 11.22 17.33
C GLY A 308 7.96 12.29 17.38
N GLY A 309 6.68 11.90 17.47
CA GLY A 309 5.54 12.80 17.51
C GLY A 309 5.04 13.23 16.12
N THR A 310 5.56 12.66 15.03
CA THR A 310 5.12 12.99 13.66
C THR A 310 3.77 12.33 13.31
N PRO A 311 2.93 12.98 12.47
CA PRO A 311 1.69 12.40 11.99
C PRO A 311 1.94 11.09 11.19
N PHE A 312 0.97 10.19 11.23
CA PHE A 312 0.95 8.99 10.41
C PHE A 312 0.34 9.30 9.04
N PHE A 313 0.94 8.80 7.98
CA PHE A 313 0.51 9.05 6.62
C PHE A 313 -0.01 7.78 5.96
N MET A 314 -1.12 7.87 5.23
CA MET A 314 -1.66 6.77 4.46
C MET A 314 -2.00 7.20 3.05
N TYR A 315 -1.61 6.39 2.08
CA TYR A 315 -2.03 6.53 0.70
C TYR A 315 -2.29 5.17 0.08
N THR A 316 -3.19 5.12 -0.89
CA THR A 316 -3.61 3.87 -1.49
C THR A 316 -3.46 3.88 -3.01
N GLU A 317 -3.34 2.69 -3.54
CA GLU A 317 -3.37 2.44 -4.97
C GLU A 317 -4.82 2.36 -5.45
N VAL A 318 -5.23 3.31 -6.28
CA VAL A 318 -6.46 3.22 -7.05
C VAL A 318 -6.08 3.25 -8.52
N CYS A 319 -5.86 2.07 -9.09
CA CYS A 319 -5.46 1.93 -10.49
C CYS A 319 -6.59 2.39 -11.43
N ALA A 320 -6.63 3.68 -11.68
CA ALA A 320 -7.54 4.33 -12.62
C ALA A 320 -6.72 5.26 -13.51
N ARG A 321 -6.43 4.82 -14.71
CA ARG A 321 -5.57 5.54 -15.67
C ARG A 321 -6.24 6.80 -16.22
N PHE A 322 -7.57 6.86 -16.13
CA PHE A 322 -8.35 7.98 -16.59
C PHE A 322 -9.16 8.55 -15.43
N GLN A 323 -9.28 9.86 -15.44
CA GLN A 323 -10.09 10.57 -14.47
C GLN A 323 -11.57 10.26 -14.72
N GLY A 324 -12.23 9.56 -13.83
CA GLY A 324 -13.63 9.18 -13.97
C GLY A 324 -13.89 7.97 -14.87
N SER A 325 -12.95 7.06 -15.01
CA SER A 325 -12.95 6.03 -16.05
C SER A 325 -13.51 4.68 -15.64
N VAL A 326 -13.99 4.48 -14.44
CA VAL A 326 -14.66 3.24 -14.09
C VAL A 326 -16.16 3.48 -14.05
N THR A 327 -16.94 2.59 -14.67
CA THR A 327 -18.38 2.72 -14.74
C THR A 327 -19.06 1.69 -13.84
N TYR A 328 -20.12 2.11 -13.15
CA TYR A 328 -21.05 1.24 -12.49
C TYR A 328 -22.43 1.51 -13.08
N ARG A 329 -23.10 0.47 -13.56
CA ARG A 329 -24.40 0.60 -14.25
C ARG A 329 -24.37 1.66 -15.37
N ASN A 330 -23.27 1.65 -16.14
CA ASN A 330 -23.00 2.62 -17.21
C ASN A 330 -22.83 4.08 -16.75
N GLN A 331 -22.49 4.28 -15.45
CA GLN A 331 -22.15 5.60 -14.92
C GLN A 331 -20.68 5.62 -14.48
N PRO A 332 -19.93 6.69 -14.76
CA PRO A 332 -18.57 6.83 -14.26
C PRO A 332 -18.58 6.90 -12.74
N CYS A 333 -17.82 6.01 -12.13
CA CYS A 333 -17.64 5.93 -10.68
C CYS A 333 -16.30 5.29 -10.40
N LEU A 334 -15.83 5.25 -9.17
CA LEU A 334 -14.48 4.81 -8.81
C LEU A 334 -13.37 5.66 -9.41
N SER A 335 -13.57 6.96 -9.46
CA SER A 335 -12.44 7.86 -9.59
C SER A 335 -11.55 7.77 -8.34
N PRO A 336 -10.21 7.84 -8.48
CA PRO A 336 -9.32 7.95 -7.33
C PRO A 336 -9.67 9.13 -6.41
N TYR A 337 -10.30 10.15 -6.93
CA TYR A 337 -10.77 11.31 -6.15
C TYR A 337 -11.68 10.95 -4.98
N PHE A 338 -12.58 9.97 -5.16
CA PHE A 338 -13.53 9.55 -4.14
C PHE A 338 -12.85 9.09 -2.85
N TYR A 339 -11.70 8.45 -2.95
CA TYR A 339 -10.99 7.91 -1.79
C TYR A 339 -10.38 8.99 -0.90
N THR A 340 -10.23 10.23 -1.40
CA THR A 340 -9.71 11.36 -0.61
C THR A 340 -10.78 12.10 0.19
N TRP A 341 -12.06 11.73 0.03
CA TRP A 341 -13.21 12.38 0.66
C TRP A 341 -13.96 11.46 1.61
N LYS A 342 -14.50 12.03 2.69
CA LYS A 342 -15.55 11.39 3.50
C LYS A 342 -16.89 11.39 2.76
N GLU A 343 -17.81 10.59 3.26
CA GLU A 343 -19.21 10.61 2.83
C GLU A 343 -19.90 11.91 3.24
N ASN A 344 -20.78 12.40 2.38
CA ASN A 344 -21.62 13.58 2.64
C ASN A 344 -22.87 13.26 3.47
N LYS A 345 -23.14 11.98 3.74
CA LYS A 345 -24.22 11.50 4.60
C LYS A 345 -23.79 10.23 5.35
N GLU A 346 -24.54 9.91 6.39
CA GLU A 346 -24.31 8.66 7.13
C GLU A 346 -24.82 7.44 6.38
N TYR A 347 -24.00 6.38 6.40
CA TYR A 347 -24.36 5.03 5.96
C TYR A 347 -24.28 4.08 7.15
N ALA A 348 -25.24 3.16 7.22
CA ALA A 348 -25.23 2.13 8.25
C ALA A 348 -23.94 1.30 8.17
N TRP A 349 -23.41 0.94 9.33
CA TRP A 349 -22.26 0.06 9.41
C TRP A 349 -22.38 -0.81 10.66
N ASN A 350 -22.42 -2.11 10.46
CA ASN A 350 -22.50 -3.07 11.54
C ASN A 350 -21.10 -3.47 12.00
N TYR A 351 -20.72 -2.97 13.16
CA TYR A 351 -19.49 -3.31 13.82
C TYR A 351 -19.66 -3.25 15.33
N ASP A 352 -19.39 -4.36 15.99
CA ASP A 352 -19.30 -4.40 17.44
C ASP A 352 -18.07 -5.21 17.86
N SER A 353 -17.08 -4.52 18.43
CA SER A 353 -15.83 -5.13 18.87
C SER A 353 -15.94 -5.88 20.20
N THR A 354 -17.11 -5.89 20.85
CA THR A 354 -17.27 -6.46 22.20
C THR A 354 -17.42 -7.97 22.21
N TYR A 355 -17.70 -8.59 21.08
CA TYR A 355 -18.10 -9.99 20.97
C TYR A 355 -17.03 -10.93 20.39
N TRP A 356 -15.77 -10.51 20.32
CA TRP A 356 -14.69 -11.23 19.60
C TRP A 356 -14.44 -12.67 20.08
N ASP A 357 -14.87 -13.04 21.28
CA ASP A 357 -14.56 -14.31 21.89
C ASP A 357 -15.79 -15.19 22.09
N THR A 358 -16.92 -14.87 21.45
CA THR A 358 -18.16 -15.66 21.59
C THR A 358 -18.56 -16.32 20.27
N LYS A 359 -19.30 -17.42 20.39
CA LYS A 359 -19.84 -18.13 19.22
C LYS A 359 -20.78 -17.24 18.40
N GLU A 360 -21.54 -16.40 19.07
CA GLU A 360 -22.49 -15.47 18.45
C GLU A 360 -21.81 -14.51 17.50
N VAL A 361 -20.59 -14.09 17.77
CA VAL A 361 -19.82 -13.21 16.88
C VAL A 361 -19.49 -13.93 15.58
N TYR A 362 -19.00 -15.14 15.64
CA TYR A 362 -18.70 -15.90 14.43
C TYR A 362 -19.95 -16.17 13.59
N GLU A 363 -21.10 -16.38 14.23
CA GLU A 363 -22.37 -16.58 13.52
C GLU A 363 -22.96 -15.26 12.98
N GLN A 364 -22.74 -14.14 13.67
CA GLN A 364 -23.28 -12.84 13.31
C GLN A 364 -22.45 -12.05 12.29
N THR A 365 -21.16 -12.28 12.24
CA THR A 365 -20.28 -11.52 11.33
C THR A 365 -20.64 -11.73 9.86
N SER A 366 -21.14 -12.89 9.50
CA SER A 366 -21.61 -13.17 8.14
C SER A 366 -22.80 -12.29 7.76
N LEU A 367 -23.77 -12.09 8.68
CA LEU A 367 -24.92 -11.21 8.46
C LEU A 367 -24.49 -9.74 8.45
N ALA A 368 -23.64 -9.34 9.40
CA ALA A 368 -23.09 -7.99 9.45
C ALA A 368 -22.33 -7.65 8.15
N SER A 369 -21.60 -8.60 7.60
CA SER A 369 -20.92 -8.47 6.31
C SER A 369 -21.91 -8.14 5.18
N LEU A 370 -23.03 -8.83 5.10
CA LEU A 370 -24.04 -8.57 4.06
C LEU A 370 -24.67 -7.17 4.19
N ASP A 371 -24.94 -6.73 5.41
CA ASP A 371 -25.46 -5.39 5.68
C ASP A 371 -24.43 -4.31 5.31
N ASN A 372 -23.15 -4.55 5.61
CA ASN A 372 -22.07 -3.62 5.27
C ASN A 372 -21.86 -3.55 3.75
N ILE A 373 -21.89 -4.69 3.05
CA ILE A 373 -21.86 -4.73 1.58
C ILE A 373 -23.03 -3.94 1.00
N ALA A 374 -24.26 -4.12 1.54
CA ALA A 374 -25.41 -3.37 1.08
C ALA A 374 -25.25 -1.86 1.29
N SER A 375 -24.61 -1.45 2.39
CA SER A 375 -24.28 -0.04 2.63
C SER A 375 -23.22 0.50 1.65
N CYS A 376 -22.22 -0.29 1.30
CA CYS A 376 -21.25 0.06 0.26
C CYS A 376 -21.92 0.22 -1.11
N GLU A 377 -22.82 -0.70 -1.47
CA GLU A 377 -23.59 -0.63 -2.71
C GLU A 377 -24.50 0.62 -2.73
N GLN A 378 -25.13 0.94 -1.60
CA GLN A 378 -25.97 2.13 -1.50
C GLN A 378 -25.15 3.42 -1.64
N GLN A 379 -24.00 3.51 -0.94
CA GLN A 379 -23.09 4.65 -1.08
C GLN A 379 -22.66 4.82 -2.54
N TYR A 380 -22.35 3.73 -3.19
CA TYR A 380 -21.93 3.72 -4.55
C TYR A 380 -23.04 4.16 -5.52
N ALA A 381 -24.26 3.66 -5.30
CA ALA A 381 -25.42 4.06 -6.09
C ALA A 381 -25.73 5.55 -5.93
N ASP A 382 -25.61 6.08 -4.72
CA ASP A 382 -25.82 7.50 -4.43
C ASP A 382 -24.78 8.39 -5.14
N ASN A 383 -23.56 7.91 -5.26
CA ASN A 383 -22.46 8.66 -5.88
C ASN A 383 -22.24 8.30 -7.37
N SER A 384 -23.00 7.37 -7.91
CA SER A 384 -22.83 6.86 -9.29
C SER A 384 -23.10 7.91 -10.38
N HIS A 385 -23.78 9.00 -10.04
CA HIS A 385 -24.03 10.13 -10.93
C HIS A 385 -23.02 11.25 -10.77
N GLU A 386 -22.12 11.14 -9.81
CA GLU A 386 -21.08 12.13 -9.61
C GLU A 386 -19.97 11.90 -10.65
N THR A 387 -20.02 12.70 -11.69
CA THR A 387 -18.87 12.89 -12.57
C THR A 387 -17.75 13.58 -11.80
N ALA A 388 -16.54 13.58 -12.33
CA ALA A 388 -15.46 14.35 -11.74
C ALA A 388 -15.85 15.82 -11.47
N SER A 389 -16.74 16.40 -12.28
CA SER A 389 -17.27 17.75 -12.09
C SER A 389 -18.30 17.88 -10.96
N ALA A 390 -18.85 16.78 -10.46
CA ALA A 390 -19.83 16.75 -9.36
C ALA A 390 -19.23 16.26 -8.03
N MET A 391 -17.91 16.01 -7.99
CA MET A 391 -17.22 15.67 -6.75
C MET A 391 -17.40 16.77 -5.70
N PRO A 392 -17.47 16.42 -4.42
CA PRO A 392 -17.46 17.40 -3.36
C PRO A 392 -16.24 18.30 -3.53
N THR A 393 -16.46 19.55 -3.89
CA THR A 393 -15.41 20.56 -3.84
C THR A 393 -15.58 21.34 -2.56
N SER A 394 -14.47 21.78 -1.97
CA SER A 394 -14.54 22.73 -0.88
C SER A 394 -15.37 23.94 -1.30
N ALA A 395 -16.32 24.35 -0.47
CA ALA A 395 -17.06 25.60 -0.68
C ALA A 395 -16.15 26.84 -0.63
N ASN A 396 -14.90 26.68 -0.23
CA ASN A 396 -13.88 27.71 -0.26
C ASN A 396 -13.40 27.87 -1.69
N ALA A 397 -14.02 28.77 -2.36
CA ALA A 397 -13.82 29.17 -3.73
C ALA A 397 -12.43 28.89 -4.31
N LEU A 398 -12.43 28.43 -5.52
CA LEU A 398 -11.30 28.42 -6.44
C LEU A 398 -10.47 29.72 -6.29
N LEU A 399 -9.17 29.56 -6.10
CA LEU A 399 -8.26 30.69 -5.93
C LEU A 399 -8.23 31.53 -7.23
N LYS A 400 -8.89 32.68 -7.23
CA LYS A 400 -8.81 33.71 -8.28
C LYS A 400 -9.07 33.20 -9.71
N GLY A 401 -10.05 32.31 -9.86
CA GLY A 401 -10.40 31.74 -11.18
C GLY A 401 -9.51 30.60 -11.65
N ASN A 402 -8.58 30.14 -10.80
CA ASN A 402 -7.89 28.87 -11.01
C ASN A 402 -8.77 27.71 -10.51
N ASP A 403 -8.57 26.56 -11.09
CA ASP A 403 -9.33 25.37 -10.75
C ASP A 403 -8.84 24.69 -9.44
N TYR A 404 -7.78 25.18 -8.84
CA TYR A 404 -7.28 24.75 -7.55
C TYR A 404 -8.21 25.20 -6.42
N HIS A 405 -8.57 24.31 -5.53
CA HIS A 405 -9.37 24.60 -4.34
C HIS A 405 -8.56 24.41 -3.04
N THR A 406 -8.99 25.10 -1.98
CA THR A 406 -8.42 24.89 -0.65
C THR A 406 -8.88 23.54 -0.09
N PRO A 407 -7.98 22.69 0.44
CA PRO A 407 -8.35 21.43 1.05
C PRO A 407 -9.42 21.58 2.14
N ASP A 408 -10.43 20.75 2.12
CA ASP A 408 -11.44 20.70 3.17
C ASP A 408 -11.08 19.62 4.20
N VAL A 409 -10.42 20.06 5.28
CA VAL A 409 -9.96 19.18 6.35
C VAL A 409 -11.11 18.43 7.02
N SER A 410 -12.31 19.02 7.09
CA SER A 410 -13.48 18.40 7.73
C SER A 410 -14.03 17.23 6.90
N MET A 411 -13.88 17.29 5.58
CA MET A 411 -14.33 16.28 4.63
C MET A 411 -13.20 15.38 4.12
N ALA A 412 -11.98 15.57 4.60
CA ALA A 412 -10.85 14.70 4.26
C ALA A 412 -11.06 13.30 4.86
N SER A 413 -10.91 12.26 4.05
CA SER A 413 -11.00 10.87 4.50
C SER A 413 -9.88 10.48 5.47
N GLY A 414 -8.73 11.15 5.38
CA GLY A 414 -7.48 10.74 6.03
C GLY A 414 -6.65 9.79 5.17
N LEU A 415 -7.14 9.45 3.98
CA LEU A 415 -6.47 8.64 2.98
C LEU A 415 -6.08 9.51 1.79
N SER A 416 -4.84 9.43 1.35
CA SER A 416 -4.36 9.97 0.10
C SER A 416 -4.27 8.86 -0.95
N ILE A 417 -3.79 9.17 -2.14
CA ILE A 417 -3.67 8.19 -3.22
C ILE A 417 -2.35 8.30 -3.96
N ILE A 418 -2.02 7.27 -4.71
CA ILE A 418 -1.07 7.36 -5.83
C ILE A 418 -1.81 8.04 -6.99
N ASP A 419 -1.25 9.12 -7.55
CA ASP A 419 -1.86 9.84 -8.66
C ASP A 419 -1.67 9.09 -9.98
N PHE A 420 -2.43 8.01 -10.15
CA PHE A 420 -2.37 7.15 -11.34
C PHE A 420 -2.66 7.90 -12.64
N PRO A 421 -3.66 8.80 -12.72
CA PRO A 421 -3.85 9.60 -13.92
C PRO A 421 -2.62 10.43 -14.30
N LEU A 422 -1.95 11.00 -13.30
CA LEU A 422 -0.73 11.78 -13.51
C LEU A 422 0.44 10.87 -13.92
N HIS A 423 0.64 9.76 -13.22
CA HIS A 423 1.64 8.76 -13.56
C HIS A 423 1.52 8.31 -15.03
N TYR A 424 0.32 7.97 -15.47
CA TYR A 424 0.09 7.51 -16.84
C TYR A 424 0.35 8.59 -17.90
N SER A 425 0.29 9.86 -17.50
CA SER A 425 0.46 11.01 -18.40
C SER A 425 1.93 11.39 -18.66
N PHE A 426 2.89 10.82 -17.93
CA PHE A 426 4.33 11.17 -18.04
C PHE A 426 4.98 10.80 -19.38
N HIS A 427 4.22 10.42 -20.38
CA HIS A 427 4.70 10.23 -21.74
C HIS A 427 4.86 11.56 -22.51
N ASP A 428 4.18 12.63 -22.08
CA ASP A 428 4.33 13.95 -22.66
C ASP A 428 3.97 15.04 -21.63
N ILE A 429 4.75 16.11 -21.60
CA ILE A 429 4.65 17.15 -20.57
C ILE A 429 3.32 17.94 -20.62
N ALA A 430 2.70 18.10 -21.77
CA ALA A 430 1.42 18.77 -21.89
C ALA A 430 0.29 17.93 -21.28
N SER A 431 0.35 16.61 -21.48
CA SER A 431 -0.56 15.66 -20.85
C SER A 431 -0.41 15.67 -19.33
N VAL A 432 0.83 15.63 -18.81
CA VAL A 432 1.13 15.73 -17.38
C VAL A 432 0.54 17.01 -16.79
N TRP A 433 0.81 18.15 -17.43
CA TRP A 433 0.33 19.46 -16.96
C TRP A 433 -1.19 19.53 -16.90
N ASN A 434 -1.87 19.14 -17.98
CA ASN A 434 -3.34 19.17 -18.03
C ASN A 434 -3.98 18.22 -17.02
N THR A 435 -3.43 17.02 -16.86
CA THR A 435 -3.90 16.04 -15.88
C THR A 435 -3.71 16.54 -14.45
N ALA A 436 -2.58 17.18 -14.17
CA ALA A 436 -2.31 17.73 -12.85
C ALA A 436 -3.30 18.84 -12.48
N ILE A 437 -3.54 19.80 -13.38
CA ILE A 437 -4.51 20.89 -13.17
C ILE A 437 -5.93 20.34 -12.98
N GLU A 438 -6.31 19.37 -13.79
CA GLU A 438 -7.63 18.77 -13.65
C GLU A 438 -7.77 18.01 -12.32
N GLY A 439 -6.75 17.28 -11.91
CA GLY A 439 -6.72 16.59 -10.61
C GLY A 439 -6.89 17.56 -9.44
N ASP A 440 -6.29 18.73 -9.50
CA ASP A 440 -6.38 19.75 -8.46
C ASP A 440 -7.82 20.25 -8.19
N LYS A 441 -8.74 20.05 -9.14
CA LYS A 441 -10.17 20.38 -8.96
C LYS A 441 -10.89 19.39 -8.04
N TYR A 442 -10.48 18.14 -8.06
CA TYR A 442 -11.32 17.03 -7.59
C TYR A 442 -10.76 16.30 -6.36
N TYR A 443 -9.45 16.19 -6.20
CA TYR A 443 -8.87 15.65 -4.97
C TYR A 443 -9.12 16.59 -3.79
N ASN A 444 -9.39 16.06 -2.62
CA ASN A 444 -9.51 16.89 -1.42
C ASN A 444 -8.24 17.74 -1.20
N ALA A 445 -7.08 17.11 -1.35
CA ALA A 445 -5.78 17.77 -1.24
C ALA A 445 -4.76 17.10 -2.16
N ALA A 446 -4.71 17.49 -3.42
CA ALA A 446 -3.82 16.92 -4.43
C ALA A 446 -2.32 17.01 -4.06
N THR A 447 -1.96 17.95 -3.18
CA THR A 447 -0.59 18.09 -2.67
C THR A 447 -0.14 16.93 -1.80
N TYR A 448 -1.06 16.10 -1.29
CA TYR A 448 -0.75 14.87 -0.55
C TYR A 448 -0.72 13.62 -1.43
N ASN A 449 -1.05 13.73 -2.72
CA ASN A 449 -0.94 12.59 -3.62
C ASN A 449 0.52 12.19 -3.80
N VAL A 450 0.80 10.89 -3.81
CA VAL A 450 2.12 10.37 -4.16
C VAL A 450 2.23 10.29 -5.68
N VAL A 451 3.33 10.80 -6.20
CA VAL A 451 3.58 10.91 -7.65
C VAL A 451 4.87 10.20 -8.01
N TYR A 452 4.83 9.33 -9.01
CA TYR A 452 6.00 8.68 -9.59
C TYR A 452 5.93 8.67 -11.13
N VAL A 453 7.07 8.56 -11.78
CA VAL A 453 7.16 8.42 -13.24
C VAL A 453 7.08 6.97 -13.65
N ASP A 454 7.82 6.09 -13.00
CA ASP A 454 7.70 4.62 -13.14
C ASP A 454 7.63 3.93 -11.77
N SER A 455 7.20 2.69 -11.78
CA SER A 455 7.03 1.87 -10.58
C SER A 455 7.42 0.41 -10.85
N HIS A 456 7.14 -0.47 -9.90
CA HIS A 456 7.32 -1.92 -10.06
C HIS A 456 6.25 -2.57 -10.95
N ASP A 457 5.08 -1.92 -11.13
CA ASP A 457 3.96 -2.45 -11.92
C ASP A 457 3.85 -1.79 -13.29
N TYR A 458 4.10 -0.48 -13.36
CA TYR A 458 3.82 0.31 -14.55
C TYR A 458 4.94 1.30 -14.84
N GLY A 459 5.27 1.43 -16.12
CA GLY A 459 5.90 2.61 -16.71
C GLY A 459 4.86 3.62 -17.15
N PRO A 460 5.28 4.82 -17.60
CA PRO A 460 4.34 5.80 -18.14
C PRO A 460 3.74 5.31 -19.46
N GLY A 461 2.45 5.60 -19.68
CA GLY A 461 1.78 5.26 -20.93
C GLY A 461 2.46 5.89 -22.18
N PRO A 462 2.26 5.37 -23.37
CA PRO A 462 1.43 4.21 -23.74
C PRO A 462 2.09 2.84 -23.54
N ASN A 463 3.37 2.77 -23.19
CA ASN A 463 4.13 1.52 -23.00
C ASN A 463 4.24 1.15 -21.52
N ASP A 464 3.11 1.10 -20.86
CA ASP A 464 3.00 0.92 -19.41
C ASP A 464 3.58 -0.42 -18.87
N GLY A 465 3.81 -1.41 -19.71
CA GLY A 465 4.48 -2.66 -19.36
C GLY A 465 6.00 -2.59 -19.34
N GLN A 466 6.60 -1.42 -19.54
CA GLN A 466 8.06 -1.23 -19.60
C GLN A 466 8.50 -0.09 -18.70
N ARG A 467 9.71 -0.17 -18.17
CA ARG A 467 10.38 0.98 -17.57
C ARG A 467 10.54 2.08 -18.63
N PHE A 468 10.53 3.32 -18.17
CA PHE A 468 10.65 4.48 -19.06
C PHE A 468 11.77 4.29 -20.10
N ASN A 469 11.45 4.38 -21.38
CA ASN A 469 12.36 4.09 -22.50
C ASN A 469 12.58 5.26 -23.47
N GLU A 470 12.04 6.42 -23.17
CA GLU A 470 12.26 7.65 -23.93
C GLU A 470 13.68 8.19 -23.76
N GLY A 471 13.98 9.32 -24.39
CA GLY A 471 15.32 9.93 -24.29
C GLY A 471 15.67 10.40 -22.86
N THR A 472 16.95 10.40 -22.52
CA THR A 472 17.46 10.86 -21.22
C THR A 472 17.01 12.29 -20.88
N ALA A 473 16.91 13.17 -21.88
CA ALA A 473 16.42 14.52 -21.66
C ALA A 473 14.96 14.55 -21.20
N GLN A 474 14.09 13.75 -21.82
CA GLN A 474 12.69 13.64 -21.42
C GLN A 474 12.54 12.98 -20.05
N TRP A 475 13.42 12.01 -19.75
CA TRP A 475 13.47 11.42 -18.42
C TRP A 475 13.76 12.47 -17.36
N ALA A 476 14.77 13.30 -17.60
CA ALA A 476 15.13 14.41 -16.70
C ALA A 476 13.98 15.41 -16.54
N GLU A 477 13.32 15.81 -17.63
CA GLU A 477 12.14 16.71 -17.57
C GLU A 477 11.00 16.11 -16.72
N ASN A 478 10.72 14.83 -16.88
CA ASN A 478 9.69 14.17 -16.09
C ASN A 478 10.04 14.13 -14.60
N LEU A 479 11.31 13.84 -14.26
CA LEU A 479 11.77 13.87 -12.87
C LEU A 479 11.74 15.31 -12.31
N ASP A 480 12.19 16.30 -13.09
CA ASP A 480 12.11 17.70 -12.68
C ASP A 480 10.68 18.13 -12.39
N PHE A 481 9.72 17.74 -13.24
CA PHE A 481 8.31 18.00 -13.00
C PHE A 481 7.82 17.31 -11.73
N MET A 482 8.12 16.01 -11.56
CA MET A 482 7.74 15.22 -10.39
C MET A 482 8.25 15.85 -9.09
N PHE A 483 9.50 16.31 -9.06
CA PHE A 483 10.11 16.90 -7.87
C PHE A 483 9.71 18.35 -7.59
N THR A 484 9.23 19.10 -8.58
CA THR A 484 9.04 20.56 -8.45
C THR A 484 7.61 21.04 -8.56
N PHE A 485 6.67 20.21 -9.05
CA PHE A 485 5.32 20.66 -9.26
C PHE A 485 4.43 20.45 -8.04
N ARG A 486 3.79 19.32 -7.91
CA ARG A 486 2.93 19.05 -6.76
C ARG A 486 2.91 17.57 -6.39
N GLY A 487 2.49 17.29 -5.16
CA GLY A 487 2.45 15.94 -4.64
C GLY A 487 3.74 15.56 -3.92
N ILE A 488 3.76 14.37 -3.40
CA ILE A 488 4.90 13.79 -2.70
C ILE A 488 5.67 12.96 -3.73
N PRO A 489 6.89 13.37 -4.10
CA PRO A 489 7.65 12.66 -5.14
C PRO A 489 8.09 11.30 -4.63
N CYS A 490 7.91 10.28 -5.48
CA CYS A 490 8.33 8.91 -5.22
C CYS A 490 9.18 8.40 -6.39
N LEU A 491 10.41 8.00 -6.12
CA LEU A 491 11.31 7.44 -7.11
C LEU A 491 11.46 5.94 -6.90
N TYR A 492 11.17 5.17 -7.93
CA TYR A 492 11.43 3.74 -7.94
C TYR A 492 12.93 3.47 -8.10
N TYR A 493 13.47 2.58 -7.26
CA TYR A 493 14.91 2.32 -7.19
C TYR A 493 15.53 2.02 -8.55
N GLY A 494 16.70 2.62 -8.80
CA GLY A 494 17.42 2.51 -10.06
C GLY A 494 16.97 3.52 -11.13
N SER A 495 15.84 4.21 -10.96
CA SER A 495 15.38 5.24 -11.90
C SER A 495 16.32 6.43 -11.94
N GLU A 496 17.04 6.71 -10.86
CA GLU A 496 18.07 7.75 -10.78
C GLU A 496 19.26 7.52 -11.72
N ILE A 497 19.45 6.30 -12.16
CA ILE A 497 20.54 5.92 -13.08
C ILE A 497 20.04 5.28 -14.38
N GLU A 498 18.75 5.44 -14.69
CA GLU A 498 18.09 4.78 -15.84
C GLU A 498 18.31 3.25 -15.86
N PHE A 499 18.35 2.62 -14.67
CA PHE A 499 18.60 1.19 -14.54
C PHE A 499 17.54 0.38 -15.29
N ARG A 500 17.99 -0.53 -16.15
CA ARG A 500 17.11 -1.37 -17.00
C ARG A 500 16.11 -0.57 -17.84
N LYS A 501 16.49 0.61 -18.30
CA LYS A 501 15.70 1.44 -19.20
C LYS A 501 15.10 0.62 -20.34
N GLY A 502 13.79 0.73 -20.55
CA GLY A 502 13.06 0.00 -21.58
C GLY A 502 12.85 -1.50 -21.29
N ALA A 503 13.34 -2.01 -20.17
CA ALA A 503 13.06 -3.39 -19.78
C ALA A 503 11.61 -3.58 -19.37
N VAL A 504 11.10 -4.77 -19.60
CA VAL A 504 9.76 -5.15 -19.12
C VAL A 504 9.74 -5.08 -17.59
N ILE A 505 8.71 -4.46 -17.06
CA ILE A 505 8.46 -4.35 -15.62
C ILE A 505 8.03 -5.74 -15.09
N ASP A 506 8.34 -5.98 -13.85
CA ASP A 506 7.96 -7.18 -13.10
C ASP A 506 8.33 -8.51 -13.79
N LYS A 507 9.59 -8.67 -14.08
CA LYS A 507 10.13 -9.93 -14.61
C LYS A 507 11.20 -10.58 -13.70
N GLY A 508 11.15 -10.26 -12.43
CA GLY A 508 12.03 -10.87 -11.43
C GLY A 508 13.53 -10.39 -11.55
#